data_4184f569172fbc959391bb8677c13aea
#
_entry.id   4184f569172fbc959391bb8677c13aea
#
_cell.length_a   1.000
_cell.length_b   1.000
_cell.length_c   1.000
_cell.angle_alpha   90.00
_cell.angle_beta   90.00
_cell.angle_gamma   90.00
#
_symmetry.space_group_name_H-M   'P 1'
#
loop_
_entity.id
_entity.type
_entity.pdbx_description
1 polymer ?
#
loop_
_entity_poly.entity_id
_entity_poly.type
_entity_poly.pdbx_seq_one_letter_code
_entity_poly.pdbx_strand_id
1 'polypeptide(L)'
;MSTKTPSPPNVHYGLNGYEENKKSTPPIDDDIAIVGLACRFAGEASDAGKLWDFVLKGGCASGPFPADKFNANAYYHPDEGHSGTTYARGAYFVDGDITAFDSAFFTLGQNHVLAMDPQQRVLLESAYQALENGMFQDLRNVSSP
;
A
#
# COMPACT_ATOMS: atom_id res chain seq x y z
N MET A 1 31.88 29.92 -20.81
CA MET A 1 32.24 28.54 -20.40
C MET A 1 30.95 27.86 -19.98
N SER A 2 30.41 26.99 -20.85
CA SER A 2 29.16 26.28 -20.60
C SER A 2 29.47 24.94 -19.94
N THR A 3 29.12 24.75 -18.71
CA THR A 3 29.31 23.47 -17.99
C THR A 3 28.18 22.51 -18.31
N LYS A 4 28.51 21.57 -19.16
CA LYS A 4 27.61 20.46 -19.55
C LYS A 4 27.52 19.48 -18.39
N THR A 5 26.35 19.39 -17.76
CA THR A 5 26.04 18.35 -16.77
C THR A 5 26.07 16.97 -17.43
N PRO A 6 26.74 15.98 -16.84
CA PRO A 6 26.73 14.63 -17.38
C PRO A 6 25.35 13.99 -17.17
N SER A 7 24.83 13.35 -18.22
CA SER A 7 23.63 12.53 -18.18
C SER A 7 23.84 11.30 -17.31
N PRO A 8 22.80 10.82 -16.59
CA PRO A 8 22.93 9.62 -15.77
C PRO A 8 23.16 8.38 -16.66
N PRO A 9 23.86 7.36 -16.13
CA PRO A 9 24.15 6.15 -16.87
C PRO A 9 22.86 5.39 -17.21
N ASN A 10 22.74 4.98 -18.47
CA ASN A 10 21.69 4.06 -18.92
C ASN A 10 21.89 2.71 -18.23
N VAL A 11 21.10 2.42 -17.22
CA VAL A 11 21.06 1.10 -16.60
C VAL A 11 20.13 0.24 -17.46
N HIS A 12 20.70 -0.52 -18.38
CA HIS A 12 19.98 -1.61 -19.04
C HIS A 12 19.78 -2.74 -18.02
N TYR A 13 18.56 -2.87 -17.52
CA TYR A 13 18.14 -4.12 -16.88
C TYR A 13 17.99 -5.17 -17.98
N GLY A 14 19.03 -5.95 -18.19
CA GLY A 14 19.02 -7.10 -19.07
C GLY A 14 18.08 -8.16 -18.48
N LEU A 15 16.89 -8.30 -19.06
CA LEU A 15 16.03 -9.46 -18.87
C LEU A 15 16.61 -10.62 -19.70
N ASN A 16 17.78 -11.10 -19.30
CA ASN A 16 18.39 -12.26 -19.93
C ASN A 16 18.11 -13.50 -19.10
N GLY A 17 17.37 -14.43 -19.66
CA GLY A 17 17.51 -15.85 -19.33
C GLY A 17 16.41 -16.50 -18.51
N TYR A 18 15.15 -16.14 -18.72
CA TYR A 18 14.10 -17.12 -18.46
C TYR A 18 13.86 -17.90 -19.77
N GLU A 19 14.61 -19.01 -19.98
CA GLU A 19 14.16 -20.02 -20.91
C GLU A 19 12.79 -20.51 -20.42
N GLU A 20 11.75 -20.15 -21.15
CA GLU A 20 10.43 -20.74 -20.98
C GLU A 20 10.55 -22.23 -21.22
N ASN A 21 10.70 -22.96 -20.12
CA ASN A 21 10.49 -24.41 -20.13
C ASN A 21 8.99 -24.61 -20.37
N LYS A 22 8.59 -24.63 -21.64
CA LYS A 22 7.24 -24.97 -22.10
C LYS A 22 6.92 -26.41 -21.73
N LYS A 23 6.75 -26.68 -20.43
CA LYS A 23 5.85 -27.73 -20.02
C LYS A 23 4.48 -27.29 -20.51
N SER A 24 3.94 -28.00 -21.47
CA SER A 24 2.56 -27.86 -21.92
C SER A 24 1.63 -28.08 -20.72
N THR A 25 1.40 -26.99 -19.96
CA THR A 25 0.26 -26.94 -19.06
C THR A 25 -0.96 -27.07 -19.96
N PRO A 26 -1.89 -28.02 -19.71
CA PRO A 26 -3.13 -28.04 -20.45
C PRO A 26 -3.77 -26.67 -20.35
N PRO A 27 -4.40 -26.13 -21.40
CA PRO A 27 -5.07 -24.85 -21.32
C PRO A 27 -6.02 -24.91 -20.14
N ILE A 28 -5.79 -24.03 -19.17
CA ILE A 28 -6.78 -23.76 -18.13
C ILE A 28 -7.87 -23.03 -18.91
N ASP A 29 -8.96 -23.74 -19.19
CA ASP A 29 -10.07 -23.24 -20.01
C ASP A 29 -10.91 -22.18 -19.25
N ASP A 30 -10.48 -21.83 -18.03
CA ASP A 30 -11.14 -20.84 -17.18
C ASP A 30 -10.30 -19.56 -17.09
N ASP A 31 -10.69 -18.54 -17.84
CA ASP A 31 -10.14 -17.19 -17.70
C ASP A 31 -10.48 -16.63 -16.31
N ILE A 32 -9.44 -16.12 -15.60
CA ILE A 32 -9.63 -15.47 -14.30
C ILE A 32 -9.76 -13.96 -14.52
N ALA A 33 -10.91 -13.39 -14.11
CA ALA A 33 -11.17 -11.97 -14.20
C ALA A 33 -11.01 -11.29 -12.84
N ILE A 34 -10.34 -10.13 -12.82
CA ILE A 34 -10.34 -9.24 -11.65
C ILE A 34 -11.61 -8.40 -11.73
N VAL A 35 -12.58 -8.64 -10.85
CA VAL A 35 -13.91 -8.00 -10.88
C VAL A 35 -14.02 -6.81 -9.93
N GLY A 36 -13.10 -6.68 -8.97
CA GLY A 36 -13.07 -5.55 -8.04
C GLY A 36 -11.68 -5.35 -7.48
N LEU A 37 -11.36 -4.10 -7.18
CA LEU A 37 -10.08 -3.74 -6.60
C LEU A 37 -10.22 -2.56 -5.65
N ALA A 38 -9.38 -2.53 -4.61
CA ALA A 38 -9.21 -1.38 -3.75
C ALA A 38 -7.74 -1.26 -3.36
N CYS A 39 -7.34 -0.06 -2.98
CA CYS A 39 -5.99 0.18 -2.48
C CYS A 39 -6.00 1.35 -1.50
N ARG A 40 -5.02 1.34 -0.59
CA ARG A 40 -4.73 2.46 0.30
C ARG A 40 -3.23 2.56 0.46
N PHE A 41 -2.62 3.49 -0.27
CA PHE A 41 -1.20 3.77 -0.25
C PHE A 41 -0.90 5.10 0.47
N ALA A 42 0.37 5.38 0.66
CA ALA A 42 0.84 6.61 1.28
C ALA A 42 0.49 7.85 0.44
N GLY A 43 0.32 8.98 1.12
CA GLY A 43 -0.07 10.24 0.50
C GLY A 43 -1.49 10.20 -0.07
N GLU A 44 -1.73 10.93 -1.13
CA GLU A 44 -3.05 11.08 -1.74
C GLU A 44 -3.61 9.81 -2.40
N ALA A 45 -2.84 8.71 -2.48
CA ALA A 45 -3.20 7.50 -3.19
C ALA A 45 -4.13 6.57 -2.36
N SER A 46 -5.29 7.10 -1.93
CA SER A 46 -6.25 6.40 -1.08
C SER A 46 -7.22 5.48 -1.81
N ASP A 47 -7.28 5.56 -3.13
CA ASP A 47 -8.08 4.72 -4.01
C ASP A 47 -7.40 4.54 -5.37
N ALA A 48 -7.94 3.64 -6.21
CA ALA A 48 -7.31 3.30 -7.50
C ALA A 48 -7.22 4.49 -8.47
N GLY A 49 -8.24 5.37 -8.48
CA GLY A 49 -8.25 6.56 -9.33
C GLY A 49 -7.18 7.55 -8.90
N LYS A 50 -7.12 7.86 -7.61
CA LYS A 50 -6.10 8.73 -7.04
C LYS A 50 -4.69 8.16 -7.18
N LEU A 51 -4.53 6.84 -7.02
CA LEU A 51 -3.25 6.18 -7.27
C LEU A 51 -2.81 6.39 -8.72
N TRP A 52 -3.72 6.23 -9.67
CA TRP A 52 -3.44 6.46 -11.09
C TRP A 52 -2.99 7.89 -11.36
N ASP A 53 -3.74 8.86 -10.85
CA ASP A 53 -3.40 10.29 -10.99
C ASP A 53 -2.05 10.63 -10.34
N PHE A 54 -1.79 10.05 -9.17
CA PHE A 54 -0.54 10.23 -8.44
C PHE A 54 0.67 9.72 -9.24
N VAL A 55 0.54 8.53 -9.83
CA VAL A 55 1.59 7.94 -10.67
C VAL A 55 1.81 8.74 -11.95
N LEU A 56 0.73 9.17 -12.62
CA LEU A 56 0.82 10.00 -13.83
C LEU A 56 1.52 11.34 -13.58
N LYS A 57 1.32 11.93 -12.41
CA LYS A 57 2.00 13.17 -12.01
C LYS A 57 3.45 12.96 -11.57
N GLY A 58 3.94 11.72 -11.50
CA GLY A 58 5.26 11.40 -10.94
C GLY A 58 5.35 11.74 -9.46
N GLY A 59 4.26 11.55 -8.71
CA GLY A 59 4.15 11.92 -7.29
C GLY A 59 5.14 11.18 -6.39
N CYS A 60 5.50 11.81 -5.27
CA CYS A 60 6.30 11.22 -4.23
C CYS A 60 5.59 11.43 -2.88
N ALA A 61 5.24 10.34 -2.19
CA ALA A 61 4.55 10.39 -0.90
C ALA A 61 5.50 10.38 0.30
N SER A 62 6.80 10.53 0.07
CA SER A 62 7.78 10.65 1.16
C SER A 62 7.57 11.96 1.92
N GLY A 63 7.49 11.87 3.24
CA GLY A 63 7.30 13.02 4.11
C GLY A 63 7.99 12.86 5.46
N PRO A 64 8.12 13.93 6.25
CA PRO A 64 8.66 13.87 7.60
C PRO A 64 7.77 12.98 8.49
N PHE A 65 8.36 12.48 9.56
CA PHE A 65 7.58 11.74 10.57
C PHE A 65 6.53 12.66 11.19
N PRO A 66 5.25 12.26 11.24
CA PRO A 66 4.21 13.00 11.91
C PRO A 66 4.53 13.13 13.41
N ALA A 67 4.53 14.36 13.93
CA ALA A 67 4.95 14.67 15.30
C ALA A 67 4.02 14.05 16.37
N ASP A 68 2.77 13.78 16.00
CA ASP A 68 1.76 13.11 16.83
C ASP A 68 1.98 11.60 16.94
N LYS A 69 2.72 11.01 16.00
CA LYS A 69 2.96 9.56 15.94
C LYS A 69 4.35 9.17 16.42
N PHE A 70 5.36 10.00 16.13
CA PHE A 70 6.74 9.65 16.45
C PHE A 70 7.61 10.89 16.67
N ASN A 71 8.31 10.93 17.81
CA ASN A 71 9.29 12.00 18.10
C ASN A 71 10.62 11.70 17.37
N ALA A 72 10.68 12.03 16.08
CA ALA A 72 11.85 11.76 15.25
C ALA A 72 13.12 12.41 15.80
N ASN A 73 13.02 13.62 16.40
CA ASN A 73 14.18 14.33 16.92
C ASN A 73 14.86 13.62 18.10
N ALA A 74 14.10 12.88 18.90
CA ALA A 74 14.65 12.14 20.03
C ALA A 74 15.43 10.89 19.60
N TYR A 75 15.15 10.37 18.41
CA TYR A 75 15.76 9.14 17.91
C TYR A 75 16.65 9.35 16.68
N TYR A 76 16.80 10.59 16.20
CA TYR A 76 17.61 10.84 15.03
C TYR A 76 19.10 10.89 15.37
N HIS A 77 19.90 10.17 14.59
CA HIS A 77 21.35 10.28 14.58
C HIS A 77 21.86 10.18 13.14
N PRO A 78 22.83 11.02 12.72
CA PRO A 78 23.33 11.03 11.34
C PRO A 78 24.16 9.77 10.98
N ASP A 79 24.72 9.09 11.98
CA ASP A 79 25.46 7.86 11.81
C ASP A 79 24.50 6.66 11.85
N GLU A 80 24.44 5.93 10.74
CA GLU A 80 23.60 4.73 10.59
C GLU A 80 23.94 3.62 11.58
N GLY A 81 25.22 3.53 11.98
CA GLY A 81 25.74 2.51 12.92
C GLY A 81 25.42 2.80 14.38
N HIS A 82 24.84 3.97 14.71
CA HIS A 82 24.56 4.33 16.09
C HIS A 82 23.35 3.56 16.64
N SER A 83 23.60 2.72 17.65
CA SER A 83 22.59 1.83 18.23
C SER A 83 21.43 2.59 18.87
N GLY A 84 20.19 2.11 18.66
CA GLY A 84 18.97 2.68 19.24
C GLY A 84 18.48 3.95 18.58
N THR A 85 19.05 4.35 17.44
CA THR A 85 18.68 5.55 16.69
C THR A 85 18.33 5.24 15.24
N THR A 86 17.78 6.23 14.54
CA THR A 86 17.52 6.19 13.10
C THR A 86 18.18 7.36 12.40
N TYR A 87 18.76 7.14 11.23
CA TYR A 87 19.24 8.20 10.34
C TYR A 87 18.15 8.70 9.38
N ALA A 88 17.03 7.96 9.29
CA ALA A 88 15.90 8.37 8.44
C ALA A 88 15.22 9.62 9.00
N ARG A 89 14.94 10.59 8.14
CA ARG A 89 14.24 11.84 8.48
C ARG A 89 12.77 11.83 8.13
N GLY A 90 12.30 10.77 7.47
CA GLY A 90 10.93 10.62 7.04
C GLY A 90 10.66 9.23 6.51
N ALA A 91 9.42 8.99 6.15
CA ALA A 91 8.94 7.73 5.59
C ALA A 91 7.70 7.98 4.71
N TYR A 92 6.99 6.94 4.37
CA TYR A 92 5.74 6.97 3.61
C TYR A 92 4.59 6.71 4.55
N PHE A 93 3.70 7.69 4.72
CA PHE A 93 2.56 7.60 5.63
C PHE A 93 1.25 7.59 4.88
N VAL A 94 0.34 6.73 5.29
CA VAL A 94 -1.04 6.73 4.83
C VAL A 94 -1.75 7.92 5.45
N ASP A 95 -2.45 8.69 4.63
CA ASP A 95 -3.23 9.84 5.08
C ASP A 95 -4.53 9.41 5.78
N GLY A 96 -5.00 10.29 6.67
CA GLY A 96 -6.22 10.08 7.44
C GLY A 96 -6.01 9.49 8.83
N ASP A 97 -7.11 9.35 9.55
CA ASP A 97 -7.13 8.78 10.89
C ASP A 97 -7.23 7.25 10.82
N ILE A 98 -6.08 6.58 11.01
CA ILE A 98 -6.00 5.12 11.05
C ILE A 98 -6.63 4.51 12.32
N THR A 99 -7.06 5.33 13.28
CA THR A 99 -7.78 4.86 14.49
C THR A 99 -9.28 4.80 14.26
N ALA A 100 -9.79 5.55 13.29
CA ALA A 100 -11.19 5.51 12.90
C ALA A 100 -11.50 4.16 12.24
N PHE A 101 -12.42 3.41 12.84
CA PHE A 101 -12.87 2.11 12.34
C PHE A 101 -14.29 1.84 12.80
N ASP A 102 -15.18 1.52 11.86
CA ASP A 102 -16.57 1.19 12.17
C ASP A 102 -16.72 -0.25 12.65
N SER A 103 -16.55 -0.42 13.97
CA SER A 103 -16.67 -1.74 14.62
C SER A 103 -18.08 -2.33 14.47
N ALA A 104 -19.12 -1.50 14.44
CA ALA A 104 -20.49 -1.94 14.33
C ALA A 104 -20.77 -2.51 12.93
N PHE A 105 -20.26 -1.85 11.89
CA PHE A 105 -20.36 -2.31 10.52
C PHE A 105 -19.75 -3.70 10.35
N PHE A 106 -18.56 -3.93 10.92
CA PHE A 106 -17.87 -5.23 10.86
C PHE A 106 -18.34 -6.24 11.93
N THR A 107 -19.35 -5.89 12.74
CA THR A 107 -19.89 -6.76 13.81
C THR A 107 -18.80 -7.19 14.79
N LEU A 108 -17.83 -6.31 15.08
CA LEU A 108 -16.73 -6.55 16.00
C LEU A 108 -16.97 -5.83 17.34
N GLY A 109 -16.69 -6.52 18.44
CA GLY A 109 -16.75 -5.91 19.77
C GLY A 109 -15.67 -4.84 19.97
N GLN A 110 -15.99 -3.74 20.67
CA GLN A 110 -15.05 -2.64 20.91
C GLN A 110 -13.72 -3.09 21.51
N ASN A 111 -13.75 -3.99 22.50
CA ASN A 111 -12.51 -4.50 23.11
C ASN A 111 -11.63 -5.25 22.09
N HIS A 112 -12.25 -5.93 21.14
CA HIS A 112 -11.53 -6.60 20.07
C HIS A 112 -10.84 -5.59 19.15
N VAL A 113 -11.57 -4.56 18.73
CA VAL A 113 -11.06 -3.51 17.85
C VAL A 113 -9.93 -2.71 18.51
N LEU A 114 -10.01 -2.45 19.81
CA LEU A 114 -8.94 -1.76 20.55
C LEU A 114 -7.64 -2.59 20.59
N ALA A 115 -7.75 -3.91 20.57
CA ALA A 115 -6.60 -4.82 20.55
C ALA A 115 -6.09 -5.12 19.15
N MET A 116 -6.84 -4.78 18.09
CA MET A 116 -6.44 -5.01 16.71
C MET A 116 -5.33 -4.05 16.27
N ASP A 117 -4.34 -4.60 15.57
CA ASP A 117 -3.35 -3.79 14.87
C ASP A 117 -4.03 -2.90 13.81
N PRO A 118 -3.63 -1.63 13.67
CA PRO A 118 -4.14 -0.73 12.63
C PRO A 118 -4.10 -1.33 11.22
N GLN A 119 -3.09 -2.14 10.90
CA GLN A 119 -2.99 -2.81 9.60
C GLN A 119 -4.17 -3.77 9.36
N GLN A 120 -4.61 -4.50 10.37
CA GLN A 120 -5.77 -5.40 10.27
C GLN A 120 -7.06 -4.63 9.99
N ARG A 121 -7.26 -3.49 10.65
CA ARG A 121 -8.42 -2.62 10.43
C ARG A 121 -8.45 -2.08 9.01
N VAL A 122 -7.33 -1.50 8.55
CA VAL A 122 -7.20 -0.97 7.19
C VAL A 122 -7.36 -2.07 6.14
N LEU A 123 -6.88 -3.29 6.40
CA LEU A 123 -7.04 -4.43 5.50
C LEU A 123 -8.50 -4.85 5.38
N LEU A 124 -9.25 -4.90 6.48
CA LEU A 124 -10.69 -5.22 6.47
C LEU A 124 -11.47 -4.20 5.65
N GLU A 125 -11.23 -2.90 5.86
CA GLU A 125 -11.85 -1.84 5.07
C GLU A 125 -11.51 -1.94 3.59
N SER A 126 -10.23 -2.19 3.26
CA SER A 126 -9.78 -2.31 1.86
C SER A 126 -10.38 -3.56 1.20
N ALA A 127 -10.47 -4.68 1.91
CA ALA A 127 -11.10 -5.88 1.38
C ALA A 127 -12.60 -5.64 1.10
N TYR A 128 -13.30 -4.98 2.01
CA TYR A 128 -14.70 -4.63 1.80
C TYR A 128 -14.87 -3.69 0.60
N GLN A 129 -14.04 -2.66 0.47
CA GLN A 129 -14.06 -1.74 -0.66
C GLN A 129 -13.83 -2.45 -2.01
N ALA A 130 -12.93 -3.46 -2.03
CA ALA A 130 -12.70 -4.25 -3.24
C ALA A 130 -13.93 -5.08 -3.64
N LEU A 131 -14.63 -5.66 -2.66
CA LEU A 131 -15.86 -6.40 -2.88
C LEU A 131 -17.00 -5.48 -3.35
N GLU A 132 -17.13 -4.31 -2.74
CA GLU A 132 -18.10 -3.30 -3.13
C GLU A 132 -17.85 -2.77 -4.54
N ASN A 133 -16.57 -2.51 -4.89
CA ASN A 133 -16.16 -2.13 -6.25
C ASN A 133 -16.50 -3.23 -7.28
N GLY A 134 -16.41 -4.51 -6.90
CA GLY A 134 -16.80 -5.66 -7.73
C GLY A 134 -18.31 -5.90 -7.81
N MET A 135 -19.15 -4.98 -7.30
CA MET A 135 -20.61 -5.13 -7.24
C MET A 135 -21.11 -6.30 -6.37
N PHE A 136 -20.30 -6.83 -5.48
CA PHE A 136 -20.75 -7.81 -4.49
C PHE A 136 -21.42 -7.12 -3.31
N GLN A 137 -22.59 -6.49 -3.56
CA GLN A 137 -23.27 -5.62 -2.59
C GLN A 137 -23.89 -6.36 -1.40
N ASP A 138 -23.91 -7.70 -1.37
CA ASP A 138 -24.60 -8.39 -0.29
C ASP A 138 -23.95 -9.72 0.12
N LEU A 139 -22.74 -9.64 0.68
CA LEU A 139 -22.10 -10.81 1.29
C LEU A 139 -22.85 -11.37 2.50
N ARG A 140 -23.80 -10.60 3.08
CA ARG A 140 -24.62 -11.03 4.21
C ARG A 140 -25.72 -12.00 3.83
N ASN A 141 -26.06 -12.09 2.52
CA ASN A 141 -27.08 -13.00 2.01
C ASN A 141 -26.50 -14.26 1.35
N VAL A 142 -25.19 -14.47 1.39
CA VAL A 142 -24.61 -15.77 1.04
C VAL A 142 -24.77 -16.70 2.25
N SER A 143 -26.01 -16.89 2.69
CA SER A 143 -26.34 -18.00 3.58
C SER A 143 -26.25 -19.26 2.75
N SER A 144 -25.36 -20.14 3.20
CA SER A 144 -25.15 -21.50 2.69
C SER A 144 -26.44 -22.24 2.37
N PRO A 145 -26.41 -23.12 1.36
CA PRO A 145 -27.50 -24.03 1.08
C PRO A 145 -27.79 -24.97 2.23
#